data_101b88f6275fddbbd688adf54c2bce90
#
_entry.id   101b88f6275fddbbd688adf54c2bce90
#
_cell.length_a   1.000
_cell.length_b   1.000
_cell.length_c   1.000
_cell.angle_alpha   90.00
_cell.angle_beta   90.00
_cell.angle_gamma   90.00
#
_symmetry.space_group_name_H-M   'P 1'
#
loop_
_entity.id
_entity.type
_entity.pdbx_description
1 polymer ?
#
loop_
_entity_poly.entity_id
_entity_poly.type
_entity_poly.pdbx_seq_one_letter_code
_entity_poly.pdbx_strand_id
1 'polypeptide(L)'
;MNLGQKLSKKEESALCLACGECCKRYWITVLPEEATKIAKLLSVSRKDFLENNCVLHVKLFPKTTPGVLTFPSTFLPERIYTLIEKEFPLMQESFFIVPQVVIKREEKTVFNFSKEKTTHEKRNACLFLDASNSCEIYESRPAPCKLFPFIAVAGYREQYPFCELFRKTFKDLALESKIYYAKVQDYFKAVNDKTFTKLWRTPPQKGLLFLQDKPLGEITLEELTQMMPKKE
;
A
#
# COMPACT_ATOMS: atom_id res chain seq x y z
N MET A 1 32.29 0.85 10.93
CA MET A 1 31.32 -0.20 11.33
C MET A 1 31.66 -1.48 10.61
N ASN A 2 31.91 -2.57 11.35
CA ASN A 2 32.26 -3.87 10.79
C ASN A 2 31.10 -4.42 9.94
N LEU A 3 31.32 -4.64 8.67
CA LEU A 3 30.35 -5.06 7.63
C LEU A 3 29.85 -6.53 7.79
N GLY A 4 30.03 -7.17 8.95
CA GLY A 4 29.72 -8.58 9.13
C GLY A 4 28.85 -8.96 10.33
N GLN A 5 28.46 -8.01 11.16
CA GLN A 5 27.73 -8.35 12.38
C GLN A 5 26.21 -8.33 12.11
N LYS A 6 25.57 -9.51 12.16
CA LYS A 6 24.11 -9.66 12.05
C LYS A 6 23.46 -8.95 13.23
N LEU A 7 22.53 -8.03 12.97
CA LEU A 7 21.74 -7.38 14.02
C LEU A 7 20.83 -8.41 14.70
N SER A 8 20.66 -8.26 16.00
CA SER A 8 19.59 -8.96 16.71
C SER A 8 18.20 -8.42 16.28
N LYS A 9 17.16 -9.22 16.42
CA LYS A 9 15.77 -8.76 16.15
C LYS A 9 15.39 -7.51 16.91
N LYS A 10 15.94 -7.30 18.12
CA LYS A 10 15.72 -6.09 18.93
C LYS A 10 16.37 -4.86 18.31
N GLU A 11 17.59 -4.99 17.80
CA GLU A 11 18.30 -3.89 17.12
C GLU A 11 17.66 -3.56 15.77
N GLU A 12 17.23 -4.56 15.00
CA GLU A 12 16.46 -4.35 13.76
C GLU A 12 15.16 -3.59 14.04
N SER A 13 14.44 -3.99 15.09
CA SER A 13 13.20 -3.32 15.49
C SER A 13 13.45 -1.89 15.94
N ALA A 14 14.48 -1.64 16.74
CA ALA A 14 14.83 -0.29 17.18
C ALA A 14 15.20 0.63 16.02
N LEU A 15 15.95 0.11 15.04
CA LEU A 15 16.34 0.87 13.86
C LEU A 15 15.12 1.24 13.00
N CYS A 16 14.22 0.29 12.75
CA CYS A 16 12.98 0.54 12.02
C CYS A 16 12.04 1.49 12.76
N LEU A 17 11.94 1.34 14.08
CA LEU A 17 11.07 2.16 14.91
C LEU A 17 11.43 3.64 14.84
N ALA A 18 12.74 3.95 14.79
CA ALA A 18 13.24 5.33 14.74
C ALA A 18 13.40 5.89 13.31
N CYS A 19 13.28 5.06 12.27
CA CYS A 19 13.61 5.48 10.91
C CYS A 19 12.46 6.21 10.21
N GLY A 20 11.27 5.62 10.17
CA GLY A 20 10.07 6.17 9.54
C GLY A 20 10.13 6.43 8.02
N GLU A 21 11.23 6.12 7.33
CA GLU A 21 11.41 6.51 5.92
C GLU A 21 10.40 5.86 4.96
N CYS A 22 10.05 4.59 5.16
CA CYS A 22 9.00 3.94 4.38
C CYS A 22 7.61 4.56 4.63
N CYS A 23 7.34 4.97 5.88
CA CYS A 23 6.09 5.65 6.24
C CYS A 23 5.93 7.01 5.57
N LYS A 24 7.03 7.69 5.27
CA LYS A 24 7.06 8.97 4.56
C LYS A 24 6.90 8.83 3.05
N ARG A 25 7.08 7.63 2.47
CA ARG A 25 7.16 7.43 1.01
C ARG A 25 6.04 6.60 0.43
N TYR A 26 5.60 5.54 1.13
CA TYR A 26 4.73 4.52 0.53
C TYR A 26 3.33 4.49 1.10
N TRP A 27 2.38 4.10 0.25
CA TRP A 27 1.06 3.68 0.66
C TRP A 27 1.13 2.27 1.22
N ILE A 28 0.55 2.08 2.40
CA ILE A 28 0.62 0.80 3.11
C ILE A 28 -0.69 0.05 2.93
N THR A 29 -0.65 -1.00 2.12
CA THR A 29 -1.79 -1.90 1.93
C THR A 29 -2.06 -2.67 3.21
N VAL A 30 -3.35 -2.83 3.53
CA VAL A 30 -3.86 -3.59 4.68
C VAL A 30 -4.72 -4.72 4.17
N LEU A 31 -4.50 -5.93 4.68
CA LEU A 31 -5.37 -7.08 4.44
C LEU A 31 -6.49 -7.15 5.50
N PRO A 32 -7.61 -7.86 5.23
CA PRO A 32 -8.75 -7.92 6.14
C PRO A 32 -8.42 -8.36 7.57
N GLU A 33 -7.56 -9.35 7.72
CA GLU A 33 -7.11 -9.85 9.01
C GLU A 33 -6.17 -8.86 9.73
N GLU A 34 -5.39 -8.10 8.99
CA GLU A 34 -4.50 -7.07 9.53
C GLU A 34 -5.31 -5.88 10.04
N ALA A 35 -6.32 -5.44 9.30
CA ALA A 35 -7.26 -4.41 9.74
C ALA A 35 -7.91 -4.76 11.08
N THR A 36 -8.28 -6.03 11.26
CA THR A 36 -8.85 -6.51 12.52
C THR A 36 -7.85 -6.43 13.69
N LYS A 37 -6.59 -6.80 13.44
CA LYS A 37 -5.52 -6.74 14.45
C LYS A 37 -5.20 -5.31 14.87
N ILE A 38 -5.12 -4.41 13.87
CA ILE A 38 -4.84 -2.98 14.14
C ILE A 38 -6.00 -2.34 14.89
N ALA A 39 -7.25 -2.59 14.47
CA ALA A 39 -8.43 -2.09 15.16
C ALA A 39 -8.46 -2.52 16.62
N LYS A 40 -8.11 -3.79 16.91
CA LYS A 40 -8.00 -4.31 18.27
C LYS A 40 -6.92 -3.59 19.07
N LEU A 41 -5.74 -3.34 18.48
CA LEU A 41 -4.65 -2.60 19.14
C LEU A 41 -5.10 -1.18 19.51
N LEU A 42 -5.83 -0.52 18.61
CA LEU A 42 -6.34 0.84 18.80
C LEU A 42 -7.62 0.90 19.66
N SER A 43 -8.14 -0.24 20.13
CA SER A 43 -9.37 -0.33 20.90
C SER A 43 -10.59 0.28 20.19
N VAL A 44 -10.66 0.14 18.86
CA VAL A 44 -11.78 0.61 18.03
C VAL A 44 -12.43 -0.55 17.29
N SER A 45 -13.65 -0.34 16.77
CA SER A 45 -14.25 -1.33 15.89
C SER A 45 -13.49 -1.40 14.55
N ARG A 46 -13.54 -2.58 13.89
CA ARG A 46 -12.97 -2.71 12.54
C ARG A 46 -13.60 -1.72 11.56
N LYS A 47 -14.89 -1.43 11.70
CA LYS A 47 -15.61 -0.47 10.87
C LYS A 47 -15.02 0.92 11.06
N ASP A 48 -14.91 1.39 12.30
CA ASP A 48 -14.35 2.71 12.62
C ASP A 48 -12.90 2.84 12.14
N PHE A 49 -12.10 1.77 12.30
CA PHE A 49 -10.74 1.73 11.77
C PHE A 49 -10.73 1.95 10.25
N LEU A 50 -11.57 1.23 9.50
CA LEU A 50 -11.61 1.35 8.05
C LEU A 50 -12.12 2.72 7.58
N GLU A 51 -13.13 3.27 8.22
CA GLU A 51 -13.71 4.57 7.87
C GLU A 51 -12.76 5.74 8.20
N ASN A 52 -12.13 5.69 9.37
CA ASN A 52 -11.32 6.81 9.87
C ASN A 52 -9.85 6.73 9.46
N ASN A 53 -9.29 5.52 9.34
CA ASN A 53 -7.85 5.34 9.16
C ASN A 53 -7.45 4.77 7.79
N CYS A 54 -8.43 4.36 6.95
CA CYS A 54 -8.16 3.77 5.65
C CYS A 54 -8.89 4.48 4.51
N VAL A 55 -8.35 4.29 3.30
CA VAL A 55 -8.99 4.74 2.05
C VAL A 55 -8.89 3.63 1.01
N LEU A 56 -9.76 3.68 0.00
CA LEU A 56 -9.58 2.93 -1.23
C LEU A 56 -8.39 3.49 -2.02
N HIS A 57 -7.59 2.63 -2.58
CA HIS A 57 -6.49 2.97 -3.47
C HIS A 57 -6.62 2.09 -4.70
N VAL A 58 -7.11 2.66 -5.79
CA VAL A 58 -7.43 1.92 -7.01
C VAL A 58 -6.43 2.29 -8.09
N LYS A 59 -5.64 1.31 -8.50
CA LYS A 59 -4.71 1.48 -9.61
C LYS A 59 -5.25 0.84 -10.88
N LEU A 60 -5.17 1.57 -11.97
CA LEU A 60 -5.42 1.09 -13.31
C LEU A 60 -4.09 0.86 -14.01
N PHE A 61 -3.96 -0.26 -14.69
CA PHE A 61 -2.80 -0.57 -15.51
C PHE A 61 -3.22 -0.92 -16.92
N PRO A 62 -2.55 -0.40 -17.95
CA PRO A 62 -2.78 -0.82 -19.33
C PRO A 62 -2.45 -2.31 -19.53
N LYS A 63 -3.04 -2.95 -20.53
CA LYS A 63 -2.93 -4.39 -20.84
C LYS A 63 -1.54 -4.83 -21.31
N THR A 64 -0.47 -4.36 -20.75
CA THR A 64 0.88 -4.75 -21.14
C THR A 64 1.46 -5.91 -20.31
N THR A 65 0.75 -6.34 -19.27
CA THR A 65 1.27 -7.35 -18.33
C THR A 65 0.60 -8.70 -18.56
N PRO A 66 1.34 -9.75 -18.96
CA PRO A 66 0.81 -11.09 -19.11
C PRO A 66 0.27 -11.67 -17.79
N GLY A 67 -0.83 -12.42 -17.87
CA GLY A 67 -1.32 -13.22 -16.74
C GLY A 67 -2.22 -12.50 -15.72
N VAL A 68 -2.58 -11.25 -15.97
CA VAL A 68 -3.52 -10.50 -15.14
C VAL A 68 -4.87 -10.35 -15.84
N LEU A 69 -5.97 -10.47 -15.08
CA LEU A 69 -7.31 -10.24 -15.61
C LEU A 69 -7.45 -8.80 -16.10
N THR A 70 -7.85 -8.65 -17.35
CA THR A 70 -8.05 -7.35 -18.00
C THR A 70 -9.53 -7.11 -18.20
N PHE A 71 -9.94 -5.84 -18.07
CA PHE A 71 -11.30 -5.38 -18.30
C PHE A 71 -11.31 -4.46 -19.51
N PRO A 72 -12.30 -4.58 -20.42
CA PRO A 72 -12.49 -3.61 -21.47
C PRO A 72 -12.73 -2.21 -20.91
N SER A 73 -12.26 -1.18 -21.61
CA SER A 73 -12.50 0.24 -21.24
C SER A 73 -13.99 0.59 -21.15
N THR A 74 -14.85 -0.15 -21.87
CA THR A 74 -16.31 -0.01 -21.86
C THR A 74 -16.96 -0.25 -20.48
N PHE A 75 -16.26 -0.88 -19.56
CA PHE A 75 -16.74 -1.06 -18.18
C PHE A 75 -16.35 0.10 -17.24
N LEU A 76 -15.57 1.07 -17.73
CA LEU A 76 -15.22 2.23 -16.92
C LEU A 76 -16.42 3.20 -16.85
N PRO A 77 -16.75 3.74 -15.67
CA PRO A 77 -17.68 4.86 -15.58
C PRO A 77 -17.21 6.00 -16.47
N GLU A 78 -18.16 6.70 -17.13
CA GLU A 78 -17.87 7.78 -18.09
C GLU A 78 -16.90 8.83 -17.52
N ARG A 79 -17.09 9.22 -16.27
CA ARG A 79 -16.18 10.17 -15.59
C ARG A 79 -14.74 9.65 -15.53
N ILE A 80 -14.55 8.38 -15.22
CA ILE A 80 -13.22 7.75 -15.12
C ILE A 80 -12.61 7.61 -16.51
N TYR A 81 -13.40 7.20 -17.49
CA TYR A 81 -12.97 7.14 -18.88
C TYR A 81 -12.45 8.49 -19.36
N THR A 82 -13.22 9.56 -19.16
CA THR A 82 -12.84 10.93 -19.54
C THR A 82 -11.55 11.40 -18.87
N LEU A 83 -11.34 11.06 -17.58
CA LEU A 83 -10.10 11.39 -16.88
C LEU A 83 -8.89 10.68 -17.52
N ILE A 84 -9.07 9.42 -17.88
CA ILE A 84 -8.00 8.61 -18.50
C ILE A 84 -7.70 9.14 -19.90
N GLU A 85 -8.72 9.36 -20.72
CA GLU A 85 -8.60 9.83 -22.09
C GLU A 85 -7.90 11.18 -22.19
N LYS A 86 -8.21 12.10 -21.27
CA LYS A 86 -7.56 13.41 -21.17
C LYS A 86 -6.05 13.30 -20.91
N GLU A 87 -5.65 12.35 -20.09
CA GLU A 87 -4.25 12.19 -19.70
C GLU A 87 -3.45 11.28 -20.65
N PHE A 88 -4.15 10.39 -21.35
CA PHE A 88 -3.56 9.37 -22.24
C PHE A 88 -4.44 9.13 -23.47
N PRO A 89 -4.46 10.06 -24.43
CA PRO A 89 -5.38 10.05 -25.58
C PRO A 89 -5.19 8.89 -26.57
N LEU A 90 -4.14 8.09 -26.43
CA LEU A 90 -3.87 6.92 -27.29
C LEU A 90 -4.10 5.60 -26.54
N MET A 91 -5.02 5.56 -25.63
CA MET A 91 -5.16 4.45 -24.70
C MET A 91 -5.72 3.19 -25.33
N GLN A 92 -5.17 2.10 -24.82
CA GLN A 92 -5.56 0.74 -25.14
C GLN A 92 -6.99 0.42 -24.68
N GLU A 93 -7.62 -0.49 -25.40
CA GLU A 93 -9.01 -0.90 -25.19
C GLU A 93 -9.26 -1.64 -23.88
N SER A 94 -8.24 -1.95 -23.08
CA SER A 94 -8.42 -2.71 -21.84
C SER A 94 -7.39 -2.41 -20.75
N PHE A 95 -7.88 -2.47 -19.51
CA PHE A 95 -7.12 -2.25 -18.28
C PHE A 95 -7.30 -3.41 -17.33
N PHE A 96 -6.35 -3.58 -16.43
CA PHE A 96 -6.62 -4.32 -15.21
C PHE A 96 -6.66 -3.37 -14.01
N ILE A 97 -7.53 -3.70 -13.09
CA ILE A 97 -7.87 -2.89 -11.94
C ILE A 97 -7.26 -3.56 -10.70
N VAL A 98 -6.52 -2.80 -9.93
CA VAL A 98 -5.92 -3.27 -8.66
C VAL A 98 -6.48 -2.44 -7.50
N PRO A 99 -7.63 -2.84 -6.94
CA PRO A 99 -8.17 -2.20 -5.76
C PRO A 99 -7.43 -2.67 -4.51
N GLN A 100 -7.13 -1.74 -3.63
CA GLN A 100 -6.48 -1.97 -2.34
C GLN A 100 -7.17 -1.15 -1.27
N VAL A 101 -7.15 -1.63 -0.03
CA VAL A 101 -7.40 -0.79 1.14
C VAL A 101 -6.04 -0.42 1.71
N VAL A 102 -5.78 0.86 1.85
CA VAL A 102 -4.50 1.38 2.34
C VAL A 102 -4.72 2.29 3.55
N ILE A 103 -3.73 2.37 4.42
CA ILE A 103 -3.71 3.33 5.53
C ILE A 103 -3.67 4.74 4.94
N LYS A 104 -4.49 5.64 5.50
CA LYS A 104 -4.50 7.07 5.14
C LYS A 104 -3.12 7.68 5.32
N ARG A 105 -2.88 8.69 4.53
CA ARG A 105 -1.72 9.57 4.65
C ARG A 105 -2.22 10.99 4.90
N GLU A 106 -1.46 11.73 5.67
CA GLU A 106 -1.76 13.12 5.99
C GLU A 106 -0.47 13.95 6.02
N GLU A 107 -0.61 15.26 5.89
CA GLU A 107 0.53 16.17 6.04
C GLU A 107 0.96 16.20 7.49
N LYS A 108 2.21 15.80 7.74
CA LYS A 108 2.85 15.77 9.05
C LYS A 108 4.19 16.48 9.01
N THR A 109 4.54 17.10 10.12
CA THR A 109 5.92 17.53 10.37
C THR A 109 6.72 16.32 10.83
N VAL A 110 7.69 15.91 10.03
CA VAL A 110 8.51 14.72 10.28
C VAL A 110 9.98 15.06 10.35
N PHE A 111 10.75 14.28 11.09
CA PHE A 111 12.20 14.41 11.11
C PHE A 111 12.81 13.89 9.81
N ASN A 112 13.74 14.67 9.27
CA ASN A 112 14.60 14.24 8.18
C ASN A 112 15.99 13.99 8.74
N PHE A 113 16.42 12.74 8.77
CA PHE A 113 17.78 12.35 9.18
C PHE A 113 18.71 12.44 7.96
N SER A 114 19.04 13.64 7.51
CA SER A 114 20.18 13.78 6.61
C SER A 114 21.48 13.67 7.40
N LYS A 115 22.56 13.17 6.78
CA LYS A 115 23.87 12.95 7.45
C LYS A 115 24.47 14.20 8.06
N GLU A 116 23.98 15.39 7.73
CA GLU A 116 24.60 16.67 8.11
C GLU A 116 23.69 17.55 9.00
N LYS A 117 22.39 17.42 8.93
CA LYS A 117 21.45 18.22 9.75
C LYS A 117 20.16 17.46 10.01
N THR A 118 19.74 17.44 11.26
CA THR A 118 18.38 17.04 11.64
C THR A 118 17.47 18.22 11.37
N THR A 119 16.59 18.11 10.38
CA THR A 119 15.61 19.13 10.04
C THR A 119 14.21 18.59 10.13
N HIS A 120 13.26 19.46 10.46
CA HIS A 120 11.84 19.16 10.36
C HIS A 120 11.36 19.59 8.98
N GLU A 121 10.58 18.72 8.34
CA GLU A 121 9.93 19.04 7.07
C GLU A 121 8.47 18.59 7.08
N LYS A 122 7.62 19.30 6.35
CA LYS A 122 6.24 18.87 6.09
C LYS A 122 6.24 17.83 4.99
N ARG A 123 5.67 16.67 5.28
CA ARG A 123 5.49 15.59 4.31
C ARG A 123 4.15 14.91 4.46
N ASN A 124 3.61 14.47 3.34
CA ASN A 124 2.51 13.53 3.35
C ASN A 124 3.05 12.16 3.80
N ALA A 125 2.66 11.72 4.99
CA ALA A 125 3.17 10.52 5.63
C ALA A 125 2.04 9.60 6.12
N CYS A 126 2.38 8.37 6.46
CA CYS A 126 1.45 7.42 7.08
C CYS A 126 0.80 8.03 8.32
N LEU A 127 -0.51 7.86 8.47
CA LEU A 127 -1.30 8.36 9.61
C LEU A 127 -0.69 7.97 10.97
N PHE A 128 -0.11 6.78 11.08
CA PHE A 128 0.47 6.24 12.32
C PHE A 128 1.95 6.55 12.54
N LEU A 129 2.53 7.44 11.75
CA LEU A 129 3.86 7.97 12.00
C LEU A 129 3.74 9.17 12.94
N ASP A 130 4.33 9.09 14.11
CA ASP A 130 4.37 10.21 15.06
C ASP A 130 5.47 11.24 14.74
N ALA A 131 5.50 12.32 15.51
CA ALA A 131 6.47 13.40 15.34
C ALA A 131 7.93 12.97 15.62
N SER A 132 8.14 11.87 16.35
CA SER A 132 9.45 11.30 16.63
C SER A 132 9.91 10.28 15.59
N ASN A 133 9.18 10.13 14.49
CA ASN A 133 9.32 9.08 13.48
C ASN A 133 9.05 7.66 14.00
N SER A 134 8.38 7.52 15.11
CA SER A 134 7.96 6.24 15.64
C SER A 134 6.61 5.81 15.06
N CYS A 135 6.36 4.51 15.05
CA CYS A 135 5.13 3.93 14.52
C CYS A 135 4.19 3.58 15.68
N GLU A 136 3.04 4.26 15.78
CA GLU A 136 2.03 4.03 16.84
C GLU A 136 1.45 2.62 16.84
N ILE A 137 1.42 1.96 15.66
CA ILE A 137 0.91 0.59 15.52
C ILE A 137 2.04 -0.44 15.30
N TYR A 138 3.25 -0.17 15.82
CA TYR A 138 4.44 -0.95 15.50
C TYR A 138 4.26 -2.45 15.69
N GLU A 139 3.65 -2.89 16.79
CA GLU A 139 3.42 -4.31 17.09
C GLU A 139 2.42 -4.99 16.14
N SER A 140 1.44 -4.24 15.64
CA SER A 140 0.41 -4.71 14.72
C SER A 140 0.56 -4.17 13.30
N ARG A 141 1.72 -3.61 12.94
CA ARG A 141 1.95 -3.07 11.60
C ARG A 141 1.67 -4.13 10.53
N PRO A 142 1.10 -3.72 9.38
CA PRO A 142 0.82 -4.61 8.26
C PRO A 142 2.07 -5.32 7.73
N ALA A 143 1.87 -6.45 7.07
CA ALA A 143 2.96 -7.23 6.48
C ALA A 143 3.85 -6.41 5.53
N PRO A 144 3.34 -5.49 4.69
CA PRO A 144 4.21 -4.63 3.88
C PRO A 144 5.23 -3.85 4.70
N CYS A 145 4.85 -3.36 5.89
CA CYS A 145 5.77 -2.65 6.78
C CYS A 145 6.84 -3.56 7.38
N LYS A 146 6.48 -4.82 7.69
CA LYS A 146 7.39 -5.83 8.26
C LYS A 146 8.37 -6.35 7.21
N LEU A 147 7.90 -6.47 5.97
CA LEU A 147 8.64 -7.02 4.84
C LEU A 147 9.39 -5.96 4.03
N PHE A 148 9.18 -4.68 4.34
CA PHE A 148 9.92 -3.61 3.67
C PHE A 148 11.43 -3.70 3.98
N PRO A 149 12.31 -3.49 2.99
CA PRO A 149 12.01 -3.09 1.60
C PRO A 149 11.77 -4.27 0.64
N PHE A 150 11.77 -5.49 1.10
CA PHE A 150 11.81 -6.70 0.26
C PHE A 150 10.51 -7.01 -0.46
N ILE A 151 9.38 -6.53 0.06
CA ILE A 151 8.08 -6.77 -0.56
C ILE A 151 7.93 -6.13 -1.95
N ALA A 152 8.65 -5.05 -2.19
CA ALA A 152 8.57 -4.31 -3.43
C ALA A 152 9.68 -4.68 -4.44
N VAL A 153 10.54 -5.66 -4.13
CA VAL A 153 11.92 -5.62 -4.60
C VAL A 153 12.36 -6.83 -5.40
N ALA A 154 11.52 -7.60 -5.97
CA ALA A 154 12.00 -8.53 -6.99
C ALA A 154 12.65 -7.71 -8.14
N GLY A 155 13.87 -7.23 -7.93
CA GLY A 155 14.69 -6.53 -8.91
C GLY A 155 15.16 -5.09 -8.58
N TYR A 156 14.75 -4.47 -7.47
CA TYR A 156 14.98 -3.02 -7.25
C TYR A 156 15.88 -2.67 -6.05
N ARG A 157 16.95 -3.42 -5.83
CA ARG A 157 17.92 -3.12 -4.75
C ARG A 157 18.44 -1.68 -4.77
N GLU A 158 18.54 -1.09 -5.93
CA GLU A 158 19.10 0.26 -6.15
C GLU A 158 18.11 1.37 -5.77
N GLN A 159 16.83 1.07 -5.66
CA GLN A 159 15.78 2.07 -5.37
C GLN A 159 15.59 2.40 -3.88
N TYR A 160 16.23 1.65 -2.97
CA TYR A 160 16.07 1.83 -1.53
C TYR A 160 17.38 2.08 -0.79
N PRO A 161 18.24 3.00 -1.27
CA PRO A 161 19.53 3.31 -0.62
C PRO A 161 19.37 3.87 0.79
N PHE A 162 18.15 4.35 1.12
CA PHE A 162 17.81 4.90 2.43
C PHE A 162 17.47 3.83 3.49
N CYS A 163 17.29 2.57 3.11
CA CYS A 163 16.94 1.51 4.06
C CYS A 163 18.18 0.80 4.59
N GLU A 164 18.57 1.12 5.81
CA GLU A 164 19.76 0.52 6.45
C GLU A 164 19.63 -0.97 6.74
N LEU A 165 18.40 -1.47 6.91
CA LEU A 165 18.15 -2.89 7.11
C LEU A 165 18.34 -3.74 5.85
N PHE A 166 18.31 -3.12 4.69
CA PHE A 166 18.33 -3.80 3.40
C PHE A 166 19.44 -4.85 3.26
N ARG A 167 20.63 -4.55 3.79
CA ARG A 167 21.80 -5.45 3.66
C ARG A 167 21.80 -6.59 4.66
N LYS A 168 21.05 -6.50 5.77
CA LYS A 168 21.22 -7.36 6.94
C LYS A 168 20.16 -8.45 7.09
N THR A 169 18.96 -8.24 6.51
CA THR A 169 17.78 -9.10 6.76
C THR A 169 17.32 -9.92 5.55
N PHE A 170 18.01 -9.83 4.42
CA PHE A 170 17.55 -10.37 3.13
C PHE A 170 17.21 -11.88 3.14
N LYS A 171 17.99 -12.70 3.84
CA LYS A 171 17.78 -14.16 3.84
C LYS A 171 16.53 -14.57 4.63
N ASP A 172 16.28 -13.90 5.73
CA ASP A 172 15.23 -14.29 6.67
C ASP A 172 13.83 -13.86 6.19
N LEU A 173 13.74 -12.80 5.38
CA LEU A 173 12.48 -12.27 4.86
C LEU A 173 12.06 -12.87 3.52
N ALA A 174 12.89 -13.65 2.86
CA ALA A 174 12.58 -14.21 1.54
C ALA A 174 11.36 -15.15 1.57
N LEU A 175 11.26 -16.00 2.60
CA LEU A 175 10.14 -16.92 2.79
C LEU A 175 8.86 -16.16 3.16
N GLU A 176 8.95 -15.23 4.10
CA GLU A 176 7.80 -14.40 4.51
C GLU A 176 7.27 -13.56 3.34
N SER A 177 8.16 -13.02 2.51
CA SER A 177 7.79 -12.32 1.28
C SER A 177 6.98 -13.22 0.33
N LYS A 178 7.42 -14.47 0.11
CA LYS A 178 6.69 -15.44 -0.73
C LYS A 178 5.29 -15.74 -0.17
N ILE A 179 5.19 -15.98 1.13
CA ILE A 179 3.90 -16.22 1.81
C ILE A 179 2.99 -15.00 1.68
N TYR A 180 3.53 -13.81 1.86
CA TYR A 180 2.76 -12.58 1.70
C TYR A 180 2.28 -12.39 0.25
N TYR A 181 3.14 -12.61 -0.73
CA TYR A 181 2.74 -12.55 -2.15
C TYR A 181 1.64 -13.55 -2.48
N ALA A 182 1.68 -14.78 -1.94
CA ALA A 182 0.60 -15.74 -2.13
C ALA A 182 -0.72 -15.22 -1.57
N LYS A 183 -0.73 -14.66 -0.35
CA LYS A 183 -1.92 -14.03 0.25
C LYS A 183 -2.43 -12.85 -0.56
N VAL A 184 -1.55 -12.01 -1.13
CA VAL A 184 -1.93 -10.90 -2.00
C VAL A 184 -2.52 -11.42 -3.30
N GLN A 185 -2.00 -12.49 -3.87
CA GLN A 185 -2.57 -13.14 -5.06
C GLN A 185 -3.97 -13.69 -4.78
N ASP A 186 -4.17 -14.36 -3.65
CA ASP A 186 -5.47 -14.87 -3.24
C ASP A 186 -6.46 -13.71 -2.98
N TYR A 187 -6.00 -12.63 -2.38
CA TYR A 187 -6.77 -11.40 -2.23
C TYR A 187 -7.22 -10.85 -3.57
N PHE A 188 -6.32 -10.72 -4.56
CA PHE A 188 -6.67 -10.23 -5.88
C PHE A 188 -7.62 -11.17 -6.64
N LYS A 189 -7.47 -12.48 -6.50
CA LYS A 189 -8.46 -13.42 -7.03
C LYS A 189 -9.83 -13.17 -6.41
N ALA A 190 -9.91 -13.05 -5.10
CA ALA A 190 -11.16 -12.78 -4.39
C ALA A 190 -11.80 -11.46 -4.82
N VAL A 191 -10.99 -10.42 -5.05
CA VAL A 191 -11.47 -9.13 -5.55
C VAL A 191 -12.03 -9.27 -6.96
N ASN A 192 -11.33 -9.95 -7.85
CA ASN A 192 -11.76 -10.17 -9.23
C ASN A 192 -13.05 -10.98 -9.34
N ASP A 193 -13.31 -11.87 -8.37
CA ASP A 193 -14.55 -12.66 -8.28
C ASP A 193 -15.74 -11.85 -7.69
N LYS A 194 -15.68 -10.53 -7.65
CA LYS A 194 -16.67 -9.62 -7.03
C LYS A 194 -16.90 -9.84 -5.54
N THR A 195 -15.93 -10.39 -4.87
CA THR A 195 -16.00 -10.60 -3.43
C THR A 195 -15.35 -9.47 -2.63
N PHE A 196 -14.92 -8.37 -3.28
CA PHE A 196 -14.29 -7.24 -2.57
C PHE A 196 -15.16 -6.75 -1.42
N THR A 197 -16.44 -6.46 -1.66
CA THR A 197 -17.40 -6.02 -0.64
C THR A 197 -17.68 -7.10 0.41
N LYS A 198 -17.70 -8.37 0.01
CA LYS A 198 -17.84 -9.50 0.94
C LYS A 198 -16.59 -9.66 1.80
N LEU A 199 -15.42 -9.58 1.19
CA LEU A 199 -14.13 -9.70 1.85
C LEU A 199 -13.92 -8.61 2.90
N TRP A 200 -14.25 -7.37 2.55
CA TRP A 200 -14.12 -6.23 3.43
C TRP A 200 -15.36 -5.95 4.29
N ARG A 201 -16.54 -6.51 3.95
CA ARG A 201 -17.88 -6.28 4.53
C ARG A 201 -18.30 -4.81 4.46
N THR A 202 -17.50 -3.92 5.05
CA THR A 202 -17.70 -2.46 5.06
C THR A 202 -16.39 -1.79 4.65
N PRO A 203 -16.03 -1.78 3.35
CA PRO A 203 -14.82 -1.11 2.89
C PRO A 203 -14.97 0.40 2.99
N PRO A 204 -13.85 1.17 2.95
CA PRO A 204 -13.91 2.62 2.83
C PRO A 204 -14.75 3.03 1.62
N GLN A 205 -15.60 4.07 1.79
CA GLN A 205 -16.54 4.51 0.75
C GLN A 205 -15.87 5.39 -0.32
N LYS A 206 -14.75 6.02 0.03
CA LYS A 206 -14.00 6.92 -0.85
C LYS A 206 -12.53 6.52 -0.90
N GLY A 207 -11.90 6.92 -1.98
CA GLY A 207 -10.49 6.63 -2.19
C GLY A 207 -9.87 7.47 -3.30
N LEU A 208 -8.69 7.03 -3.73
CA LEU A 208 -7.88 7.65 -4.75
C LEU A 208 -7.73 6.71 -5.93
N LEU A 209 -7.91 7.27 -7.12
CA LEU A 209 -7.73 6.59 -8.40
C LEU A 209 -6.38 6.97 -9.00
N PHE A 210 -5.67 5.99 -9.50
CA PHE A 210 -4.39 6.17 -10.17
C PHE A 210 -4.38 5.44 -11.52
N LEU A 211 -3.71 6.04 -12.49
CA LEU A 211 -3.26 5.32 -13.68
C LEU A 211 -1.78 5.05 -13.53
N GLN A 212 -1.43 3.77 -13.34
CA GLN A 212 -0.12 3.36 -12.84
C GLN A 212 0.20 4.08 -11.50
N ASP A 213 1.15 5.00 -11.51
CA ASP A 213 1.51 5.79 -10.32
C ASP A 213 1.05 7.26 -10.42
N LYS A 214 0.39 7.65 -11.53
CA LYS A 214 -0.14 9.01 -11.73
C LYS A 214 -1.51 9.13 -11.07
N PRO A 215 -1.72 10.05 -10.12
CA PRO A 215 -3.04 10.28 -9.52
C PRO A 215 -3.97 10.90 -10.58
N LEU A 216 -5.19 10.34 -10.68
CA LEU A 216 -6.26 10.83 -11.55
C LEU A 216 -7.33 11.60 -10.77
N GLY A 217 -7.44 11.38 -9.46
CA GLY A 217 -8.44 12.00 -8.61
C GLY A 217 -9.09 11.05 -7.62
N GLU A 218 -10.27 11.42 -7.14
CA GLU A 218 -11.03 10.60 -6.20
C GLU A 218 -11.83 9.50 -6.91
N ILE A 219 -12.11 8.42 -6.19
CA ILE A 219 -12.99 7.33 -6.60
C ILE A 219 -13.89 6.93 -5.44
N THR A 220 -15.14 6.57 -5.75
CA THR A 220 -16.07 6.01 -4.78
C THR A 220 -16.09 4.48 -4.84
N LEU A 221 -16.58 3.85 -3.77
CA LEU A 221 -16.82 2.40 -3.75
C LEU A 221 -17.84 1.98 -4.82
N GLU A 222 -18.84 2.83 -5.07
CA GLU A 222 -19.84 2.59 -6.11
C GLU A 222 -19.21 2.54 -7.50
N GLU A 223 -18.39 3.52 -7.87
CA GLU A 223 -17.66 3.54 -9.13
C GLU A 223 -16.73 2.31 -9.26
N LEU A 224 -16.01 1.96 -8.20
CA LEU A 224 -15.20 0.74 -8.19
C LEU A 224 -16.05 -0.50 -8.45
N THR A 225 -17.21 -0.60 -7.83
CA THR A 225 -18.12 -1.75 -8.01
C THR A 225 -18.67 -1.83 -9.44
N GLN A 226 -18.93 -0.69 -10.08
CA GLN A 226 -19.34 -0.63 -11.50
C GLN A 226 -18.21 -1.11 -12.44
N MET A 227 -16.96 -0.82 -12.09
CA MET A 227 -15.78 -1.24 -12.85
C MET A 227 -15.47 -2.75 -12.72
N MET A 228 -16.00 -3.40 -11.70
CA MET A 228 -15.78 -4.84 -11.50
C MET A 228 -16.65 -5.66 -12.46
N PRO A 229 -16.12 -6.74 -13.08
CA PRO A 229 -16.90 -7.53 -14.03
C PRO A 229 -18.16 -8.11 -13.38
N LYS A 230 -19.29 -8.01 -14.07
CA LYS A 230 -20.50 -8.74 -13.69
C LYS A 230 -20.27 -10.21 -14.04
N LYS A 231 -20.42 -11.15 -13.10
CA LYS A 231 -20.55 -12.56 -13.45
C LYS A 231 -21.80 -12.69 -14.31
N GLU A 232 -21.63 -13.14 -15.53
CA GLU A 232 -22.72 -13.71 -16.30
C GLU A 232 -23.19 -15.01 -15.67
#